data_083e7f307805e98c37099427500af777
#
_entry.id   083e7f307805e98c37099427500af777
#
_cell.length_a   1.000
_cell.length_b   1.000
_cell.length_c   1.000
_cell.angle_alpha   90.00
_cell.angle_beta   90.00
_cell.angle_gamma   90.00
#
_symmetry.space_group_name_H-M   'P 1'
#
loop_
_entity.id
_entity.type
_entity.pdbx_description
1 polymer ?
#
loop_
_entity_poly.entity_id
_entity_poly.type
_entity_poly.pdbx_seq_one_letter_code
_entity_poly.pdbx_strand_id
1 'polypeptide(L)'
;LSRIIARDLLKKYYNEEIFQEESFDLQKYQLPDGGIALLSYDSSSPELSAKICSLGADFLDKAALKHYFYNVLDNSESMPEDVTASYWGLAALNEPVLIEIQNLLQSTELDLKEKLYLAAALVELGDYDGAEEIYTQIIKENSRTDSIYTYVEYGKDRDDVMEATSLCSIIALKLRAPEANGLFNYIKNNSTSELLVNLERLIFVTNHIPEISMTGKFSYELDGEKKDVTLNKFERFQLVLTPEKLEKIKFYNVEGDIAVTSRFISPVKDLLQGGNQLIGLKRAYSVNANITTSFKQSDLVKITISPEFDENAPDGYYEITDVLPSCLRYVSSRPPEEKSWYPDSVEGQKVTFGFYYNRKYRKDRQIVY
;
A
#
# COMPACT_ATOMS: atom_id res chain seq x y z
N LEU A 1 -13.27 2.83 -0.38
CA LEU A 1 -13.23 3.29 1.01
C LEU A 1 -11.91 4.01 1.30
N SER A 2 -10.73 3.36 1.28
CA SER A 2 -9.43 3.98 1.58
C SER A 2 -9.12 5.25 0.76
N ARG A 3 -9.52 5.31 -0.51
CA ARG A 3 -9.38 6.53 -1.34
C ARG A 3 -10.20 7.70 -0.84
N ILE A 4 -11.38 7.45 -0.31
CA ILE A 4 -12.26 8.50 0.23
C ILE A 4 -11.64 9.07 1.51
N ILE A 5 -11.24 8.19 2.42
CA ILE A 5 -10.58 8.58 3.67
C ILE A 5 -9.29 9.34 3.39
N ALA A 6 -8.44 8.85 2.45
CA ALA A 6 -7.22 9.55 2.04
C ALA A 6 -7.52 10.96 1.49
N ARG A 7 -8.60 11.13 0.74
CA ARG A 7 -9.03 12.43 0.21
C ARG A 7 -9.48 13.39 1.33
N ASP A 8 -10.24 12.89 2.30
CA ASP A 8 -10.65 13.70 3.45
C ASP A 8 -9.46 14.14 4.30
N LEU A 9 -8.46 13.27 4.45
CA LEU A 9 -7.18 13.62 5.10
C LEU A 9 -6.42 14.68 4.31
N LEU A 10 -6.34 14.57 3.00
CA LEU A 10 -5.71 15.58 2.14
C LEU A 10 -6.42 16.93 2.24
N LYS A 11 -7.75 16.95 2.23
CA LYS A 11 -8.53 18.17 2.43
C LYS A 11 -8.30 18.77 3.82
N LYS A 12 -8.35 17.94 4.86
CA LYS A 12 -8.21 18.37 6.25
C LYS A 12 -6.82 18.95 6.56
N TYR A 13 -5.76 18.33 6.06
CA TYR A 13 -4.39 18.66 6.45
C TYR A 13 -3.63 19.47 5.40
N TYR A 14 -3.98 19.39 4.13
CA TYR A 14 -3.26 20.05 3.03
C TYR A 14 -4.08 21.10 2.29
N ASN A 15 -5.37 21.26 2.65
CA ASN A 15 -6.30 22.19 1.98
C ASN A 15 -6.32 22.01 0.45
N GLU A 16 -6.07 20.79 -0.04
CA GLU A 16 -6.11 20.46 -1.47
C GLU A 16 -7.51 20.00 -1.85
N GLU A 17 -8.20 20.79 -2.67
CA GLU A 17 -9.40 20.36 -3.38
C GLU A 17 -8.99 19.49 -4.58
N ILE A 18 -8.66 18.22 -4.30
CA ILE A 18 -8.31 17.25 -5.32
C ILE A 18 -9.61 16.57 -5.77
N PHE A 19 -10.16 17.00 -6.90
CA PHE A 19 -11.27 16.42 -7.65
C PHE A 19 -12.70 16.88 -7.35
N GLN A 20 -13.50 16.92 -8.44
CA GLN A 20 -14.93 17.15 -8.45
C GLN A 20 -15.66 16.19 -7.50
N GLU A 21 -16.63 16.73 -6.82
CA GLU A 21 -17.53 16.03 -5.88
C GLU A 21 -18.31 14.91 -6.58
N GLU A 22 -17.77 13.70 -6.57
CA GLU A 22 -18.62 12.54 -6.47
C GLU A 22 -19.01 12.43 -5.00
N SER A 23 -20.26 12.66 -4.67
CA SER A 23 -20.81 12.45 -3.34
C SER A 23 -20.79 10.94 -3.04
N PHE A 24 -19.73 10.48 -2.44
CA PHE A 24 -19.62 9.10 -1.96
C PHE A 24 -20.34 9.01 -0.63
N ASP A 25 -21.40 8.22 -0.62
CA ASP A 25 -22.16 7.88 0.57
C ASP A 25 -21.46 6.70 1.28
N LEU A 26 -20.63 7.02 2.27
CA LEU A 26 -19.92 6.02 3.06
C LEU A 26 -20.85 5.16 3.92
N GLN A 27 -22.06 5.64 4.22
CA GLN A 27 -23.05 4.89 4.99
C GLN A 27 -23.51 3.62 4.27
N LYS A 28 -23.35 3.55 2.93
CA LYS A 28 -23.66 2.34 2.16
C LYS A 28 -22.78 1.14 2.48
N TYR A 29 -21.62 1.38 3.09
CA TYR A 29 -20.70 0.31 3.47
C TYR A 29 -20.92 -0.18 4.89
N GLN A 30 -21.72 0.54 5.70
CA GLN A 30 -22.20 0.05 6.98
C GLN A 30 -23.49 -0.75 6.76
N LEU A 31 -23.43 -2.04 7.05
CA LEU A 31 -24.52 -2.96 6.82
C LEU A 31 -25.58 -2.91 7.94
N PRO A 32 -26.77 -3.51 7.73
CA PRO A 32 -27.84 -3.51 8.73
C PRO A 32 -27.47 -4.17 10.07
N ASP A 33 -26.47 -5.05 10.11
CA ASP A 33 -25.91 -5.63 11.34
C ASP A 33 -25.01 -4.65 12.11
N GLY A 34 -24.70 -3.50 11.54
CA GLY A 34 -23.87 -2.45 12.10
C GLY A 34 -22.40 -2.51 11.69
N GLY A 35 -21.93 -3.64 11.15
CA GLY A 35 -20.55 -3.82 10.70
C GLY A 35 -20.29 -3.19 9.33
N ILE A 36 -19.02 -3.15 8.95
CA ILE A 36 -18.57 -2.55 7.68
C ILE A 36 -18.15 -3.64 6.71
N ALA A 37 -18.55 -3.51 5.45
CA ALA A 37 -18.16 -4.38 4.34
C ALA A 37 -17.35 -3.63 3.29
N LEU A 38 -16.48 -4.34 2.55
CA LEU A 38 -15.74 -3.77 1.41
C LEU A 38 -16.67 -3.38 0.26
N LEU A 39 -17.72 -4.17 0.07
CA LEU A 39 -18.78 -3.95 -0.93
C LEU A 39 -20.13 -3.99 -0.23
N SER A 40 -21.08 -3.15 -0.64
CA SER A 40 -22.39 -3.01 0.01
C SER A 40 -23.27 -4.26 -0.06
N TYR A 41 -22.87 -5.27 -0.79
CA TYR A 41 -23.57 -6.56 -0.95
C TYR A 41 -22.78 -7.76 -0.40
N ASP A 42 -21.68 -7.49 0.28
CA ASP A 42 -20.82 -8.50 0.93
C ASP A 42 -21.21 -8.64 2.41
N SER A 43 -20.54 -9.53 3.13
CA SER A 43 -20.64 -9.65 4.58
C SER A 43 -19.77 -8.62 5.27
N SER A 44 -20.18 -8.20 6.46
CA SER A 44 -19.38 -7.32 7.33
C SER A 44 -18.13 -8.05 7.84
N SER A 45 -17.06 -7.29 8.04
CA SER A 45 -15.79 -7.79 8.57
C SER A 45 -15.43 -7.08 9.87
N PRO A 46 -15.19 -7.82 10.98
CA PRO A 46 -14.73 -7.24 12.24
C PRO A 46 -13.41 -6.48 12.08
N GLU A 47 -12.46 -7.05 11.36
CA GLU A 47 -11.18 -6.44 11.07
C GLU A 47 -11.32 -5.09 10.32
N LEU A 48 -12.06 -5.08 9.20
CA LEU A 48 -12.32 -3.87 8.43
C LEU A 48 -13.00 -2.81 9.30
N SER A 49 -14.00 -3.23 10.08
CA SER A 49 -14.75 -2.36 10.98
C SER A 49 -13.84 -1.73 12.04
N ALA A 50 -12.95 -2.51 12.66
CA ALA A 50 -11.98 -2.03 13.64
C ALA A 50 -10.99 -1.01 13.05
N LYS A 51 -10.43 -1.30 11.87
CA LYS A 51 -9.52 -0.38 11.16
C LYS A 51 -10.19 0.96 10.84
N ILE A 52 -11.46 0.93 10.44
CA ILE A 52 -12.22 2.16 10.19
C ILE A 52 -12.51 2.92 11.49
N CYS A 53 -12.83 2.23 12.58
CA CYS A 53 -13.00 2.87 13.89
C CYS A 53 -11.73 3.59 14.35
N SER A 54 -10.56 2.98 14.17
CA SER A 54 -9.26 3.59 14.51
C SER A 54 -8.90 4.80 13.65
N LEU A 55 -9.46 4.92 12.44
CA LEU A 55 -9.34 6.12 11.58
C LEU A 55 -10.27 7.27 11.99
N GLY A 56 -11.23 7.02 12.87
CA GLY A 56 -12.26 7.96 13.28
C GLY A 56 -13.56 7.77 12.50
N ALA A 57 -14.51 7.12 13.14
CA ALA A 57 -15.80 6.71 12.53
C ALA A 57 -16.89 7.79 12.62
N ASP A 58 -16.55 9.08 12.49
CA ASP A 58 -17.51 10.18 12.70
C ASP A 58 -18.65 10.24 11.68
N PHE A 59 -18.46 9.59 10.53
CA PHE A 59 -19.46 9.48 9.45
C PHE A 59 -20.32 8.21 9.53
N LEU A 60 -20.13 7.37 10.53
CA LEU A 60 -20.83 6.09 10.73
C LEU A 60 -21.73 6.12 11.98
N ASP A 61 -22.68 5.21 12.03
CA ASP A 61 -23.45 4.95 13.25
C ASP A 61 -22.57 4.16 14.24
N LYS A 62 -21.98 4.87 15.20
CA LYS A 62 -21.11 4.30 16.24
C LYS A 62 -21.87 3.36 17.18
N ALA A 63 -23.17 3.58 17.40
CA ALA A 63 -23.96 2.71 18.26
C ALA A 63 -24.21 1.35 17.56
N ALA A 64 -24.49 1.37 16.27
CA ALA A 64 -24.60 0.15 15.48
C ALA A 64 -23.28 -0.61 15.40
N LEU A 65 -22.13 0.08 15.25
CA LEU A 65 -20.78 -0.53 15.26
C LEU A 65 -20.49 -1.22 16.61
N LYS A 66 -20.79 -0.56 17.73
CA LYS A 66 -20.62 -1.16 19.06
C LYS A 66 -21.44 -2.44 19.21
N HIS A 67 -22.71 -2.36 18.81
CA HIS A 67 -23.60 -3.52 18.85
C HIS A 67 -23.09 -4.67 17.98
N TYR A 68 -22.56 -4.37 16.80
CA TYR A 68 -21.94 -5.34 15.91
C TYR A 68 -20.78 -6.08 16.59
N PHE A 69 -19.83 -5.33 17.15
CA PHE A 69 -18.68 -5.95 17.83
C PHE A 69 -19.09 -6.79 19.05
N TYR A 70 -20.04 -6.33 19.87
CA TYR A 70 -20.55 -7.14 20.98
C TYR A 70 -21.22 -8.43 20.49
N ASN A 71 -21.97 -8.38 19.38
CA ASN A 71 -22.56 -9.59 18.80
C ASN A 71 -21.49 -10.58 18.32
N VAL A 72 -20.34 -10.09 17.80
CA VAL A 72 -19.22 -10.96 17.44
C VAL A 72 -18.62 -11.61 18.69
N LEU A 73 -18.46 -10.85 19.79
CA LEU A 73 -17.93 -11.37 21.05
C LEU A 73 -18.87 -12.38 21.74
N ASP A 74 -20.18 -12.18 21.62
CA ASP A 74 -21.20 -13.07 22.21
C ASP A 74 -21.41 -14.36 21.39
N ASN A 75 -20.94 -14.40 20.14
CA ASN A 75 -21.08 -15.56 19.27
C ASN A 75 -19.94 -16.56 19.52
N SER A 76 -20.27 -17.70 20.09
CA SER A 76 -19.31 -18.78 20.39
C SER A 76 -18.65 -19.44 19.16
N GLU A 77 -19.16 -19.16 17.96
CA GLU A 77 -18.61 -19.64 16.69
C GLU A 77 -17.68 -18.63 16.01
N SER A 78 -17.51 -17.43 16.59
CA SER A 78 -16.60 -16.41 16.07
C SER A 78 -15.15 -16.91 16.08
N MET A 79 -14.43 -16.59 14.99
CA MET A 79 -13.01 -16.93 14.91
C MET A 79 -12.21 -16.10 15.95
N PRO A 80 -11.14 -16.64 16.53
CA PRO A 80 -10.32 -15.90 17.50
C PRO A 80 -9.81 -14.55 16.97
N GLU A 81 -9.47 -14.49 15.71
CA GLU A 81 -9.07 -13.27 15.01
C GLU A 81 -10.20 -12.23 14.99
N ASP A 82 -11.44 -12.62 14.68
CA ASP A 82 -12.60 -11.72 14.69
C ASP A 82 -12.89 -11.17 16.09
N VAL A 83 -12.71 -12.01 17.12
CA VAL A 83 -12.85 -11.63 18.53
C VAL A 83 -11.82 -10.56 18.90
N THR A 84 -10.54 -10.79 18.59
CA THR A 84 -9.46 -9.84 18.92
C THR A 84 -9.56 -8.54 18.12
N ALA A 85 -9.95 -8.60 16.85
CA ALA A 85 -10.24 -7.41 16.04
C ALA A 85 -11.45 -6.63 16.61
N SER A 86 -12.48 -7.32 17.13
CA SER A 86 -13.64 -6.67 17.77
C SER A 86 -13.26 -5.91 19.02
N TYR A 87 -12.36 -6.44 19.86
CA TYR A 87 -11.80 -5.70 20.98
C TYR A 87 -11.07 -4.44 20.55
N TRP A 88 -10.30 -4.49 19.46
CA TRP A 88 -9.68 -3.28 18.90
C TRP A 88 -10.74 -2.26 18.44
N GLY A 89 -11.77 -2.70 17.73
CA GLY A 89 -12.86 -1.82 17.30
C GLY A 89 -13.60 -1.16 18.48
N LEU A 90 -13.91 -1.91 19.53
CA LEU A 90 -14.53 -1.38 20.76
C LEU A 90 -13.61 -0.39 21.48
N ALA A 91 -12.33 -0.70 21.60
CA ALA A 91 -11.33 0.19 22.19
C ALA A 91 -11.25 1.53 21.41
N ALA A 92 -11.21 1.49 20.07
CA ALA A 92 -11.22 2.67 19.21
C ALA A 92 -12.53 3.49 19.34
N LEU A 93 -13.63 2.87 19.74
CA LEU A 93 -14.90 3.53 20.07
C LEU A 93 -15.00 3.98 21.53
N ASN A 94 -13.90 3.90 22.30
CA ASN A 94 -13.79 4.23 23.71
C ASN A 94 -14.69 3.38 24.62
N GLU A 95 -14.94 2.12 24.28
CA GLU A 95 -15.59 1.17 25.17
C GLU A 95 -14.60 0.63 26.23
N PRO A 96 -15.04 0.42 27.49
CA PRO A 96 -14.16 0.03 28.59
C PRO A 96 -13.89 -1.49 28.63
N VAL A 97 -13.22 -2.01 27.62
CA VAL A 97 -12.94 -3.45 27.42
C VAL A 97 -11.55 -3.89 27.89
N LEU A 98 -10.87 -3.09 28.72
CA LEU A 98 -9.50 -3.36 29.15
C LEU A 98 -9.38 -4.66 29.96
N ILE A 99 -10.31 -4.92 30.88
CA ILE A 99 -10.27 -6.11 31.74
C ILE A 99 -10.45 -7.38 30.94
N GLU A 100 -11.36 -7.36 29.98
CA GLU A 100 -11.63 -8.48 29.07
C GLU A 100 -10.40 -8.79 28.21
N ILE A 101 -9.73 -7.77 27.68
CA ILE A 101 -8.48 -7.91 26.92
C ILE A 101 -7.38 -8.53 27.80
N GLN A 102 -7.19 -8.03 29.03
CA GLN A 102 -6.18 -8.56 29.95
C GLN A 102 -6.46 -10.02 30.35
N ASN A 103 -7.72 -10.38 30.57
CA ASN A 103 -8.11 -11.76 30.80
C ASN A 103 -7.84 -12.67 29.62
N LEU A 104 -8.11 -12.20 28.38
CA LEU A 104 -7.88 -12.95 27.16
C LEU A 104 -6.39 -13.22 26.96
N LEU A 105 -5.53 -12.21 27.17
CA LEU A 105 -4.07 -12.33 27.10
C LEU A 105 -3.49 -13.35 28.08
N GLN A 106 -4.13 -13.54 29.24
CA GLN A 106 -3.66 -14.48 30.28
C GLN A 106 -4.19 -15.89 30.07
N SER A 107 -5.36 -16.07 29.50
CA SER A 107 -6.11 -17.33 29.49
C SER A 107 -6.04 -18.09 28.15
N THR A 108 -5.58 -17.48 27.09
CA THR A 108 -5.66 -18.04 25.73
C THR A 108 -4.30 -18.00 25.04
N GLU A 109 -3.96 -19.08 24.36
CA GLU A 109 -2.82 -19.08 23.43
C GLU A 109 -3.23 -18.34 22.17
N LEU A 110 -2.63 -17.17 21.96
CA LEU A 110 -2.92 -16.27 20.86
C LEU A 110 -1.82 -16.34 19.80
N ASP A 111 -2.21 -16.27 18.53
CA ASP A 111 -1.25 -16.11 17.45
C ASP A 111 -0.68 -14.68 17.39
N LEU A 112 0.24 -14.43 16.45
CA LEU A 112 0.91 -13.14 16.35
C LEU A 112 -0.07 -12.03 15.92
N LYS A 113 -0.98 -12.29 14.98
CA LYS A 113 -1.94 -11.31 14.47
C LYS A 113 -2.97 -10.94 15.54
N GLU A 114 -3.46 -11.93 16.28
CA GLU A 114 -4.36 -11.76 17.41
C GLU A 114 -3.71 -10.89 18.51
N LYS A 115 -2.43 -11.15 18.84
CA LYS A 115 -1.65 -10.31 19.75
C LYS A 115 -1.50 -8.87 19.25
N LEU A 116 -1.29 -8.67 17.95
CA LEU A 116 -1.20 -7.33 17.36
C LEU A 116 -2.52 -6.56 17.47
N TYR A 117 -3.67 -7.20 17.24
CA TYR A 117 -4.97 -6.56 17.46
C TYR A 117 -5.19 -6.15 18.91
N LEU A 118 -4.84 -7.02 19.86
CA LEU A 118 -4.97 -6.68 21.28
C LEU A 118 -3.98 -5.59 21.70
N ALA A 119 -2.74 -5.59 21.19
CA ALA A 119 -1.81 -4.50 21.43
C ALA A 119 -2.31 -3.17 20.87
N ALA A 120 -2.92 -3.17 19.67
CA ALA A 120 -3.55 -1.99 19.10
C ALA A 120 -4.74 -1.52 19.97
N ALA A 121 -5.54 -2.44 20.50
CA ALA A 121 -6.64 -2.12 21.42
C ALA A 121 -6.14 -1.50 22.74
N LEU A 122 -5.07 -2.04 23.34
CA LEU A 122 -4.46 -1.49 24.55
C LEU A 122 -3.94 -0.06 24.32
N VAL A 123 -3.31 0.19 23.18
CA VAL A 123 -2.87 1.55 22.80
C VAL A 123 -4.05 2.53 22.69
N GLU A 124 -5.17 2.13 22.09
CA GLU A 124 -6.38 2.98 21.98
C GLU A 124 -6.99 3.26 23.37
N LEU A 125 -6.88 2.33 24.32
CA LEU A 125 -7.34 2.48 25.68
C LEU A 125 -6.35 3.25 26.58
N GLY A 126 -5.13 3.51 26.10
CA GLY A 126 -4.07 4.21 26.84
C GLY A 126 -3.27 3.30 27.79
N ASP A 127 -3.42 1.99 27.73
CA ASP A 127 -2.56 1.01 28.43
C ASP A 127 -1.29 0.77 27.60
N TYR A 128 -0.41 1.78 27.60
CA TYR A 128 0.85 1.74 26.84
C TYR A 128 1.82 0.68 27.39
N ASP A 129 1.84 0.44 28.69
CA ASP A 129 2.74 -0.53 29.32
C ASP A 129 2.40 -1.96 28.85
N GLY A 130 1.11 -2.33 28.85
CA GLY A 130 0.66 -3.62 28.34
C GLY A 130 0.90 -3.80 26.85
N ALA A 131 0.68 -2.73 26.07
CA ALA A 131 0.96 -2.75 24.64
C ALA A 131 2.46 -2.88 24.33
N GLU A 132 3.33 -2.20 25.10
CA GLU A 132 4.80 -2.23 24.94
C GLU A 132 5.36 -3.63 25.24
N GLU A 133 4.82 -4.33 26.24
CA GLU A 133 5.23 -5.71 26.56
C GLU A 133 5.00 -6.64 25.37
N ILE A 134 3.80 -6.62 24.77
CA ILE A 134 3.46 -7.43 23.60
C ILE A 134 4.31 -7.02 22.40
N TYR A 135 4.40 -5.73 22.12
CA TYR A 135 5.18 -5.18 21.00
C TYR A 135 6.65 -5.59 21.07
N THR A 136 7.28 -5.40 22.25
CA THR A 136 8.69 -5.72 22.46
C THR A 136 8.97 -7.21 22.27
N GLN A 137 8.07 -8.08 22.73
CA GLN A 137 8.19 -9.51 22.49
C GLN A 137 8.13 -9.82 20.99
N ILE A 138 7.16 -9.27 20.25
CA ILE A 138 7.00 -9.50 18.81
C ILE A 138 8.23 -9.00 18.04
N ILE A 139 8.72 -7.79 18.32
CA ILE A 139 9.91 -7.26 17.67
C ILE A 139 11.12 -8.14 17.94
N LYS A 140 11.33 -8.57 19.16
CA LYS A 140 12.47 -9.41 19.54
C LYS A 140 12.47 -10.78 18.85
N GLU A 141 11.30 -11.40 18.74
CA GLU A 141 11.16 -12.78 18.27
C GLU A 141 10.97 -12.88 16.75
N ASN A 142 10.26 -11.92 16.17
CA ASN A 142 9.75 -12.03 14.80
C ASN A 142 10.25 -10.94 13.85
N SER A 143 11.00 -9.92 14.32
CA SER A 143 11.40 -8.87 13.39
C SER A 143 12.75 -9.13 12.72
N ARG A 144 12.87 -8.55 11.52
CA ARG A 144 14.15 -8.43 10.79
C ARG A 144 14.36 -6.99 10.39
N THR A 145 15.62 -6.56 10.46
CA THR A 145 16.05 -5.23 10.03
C THR A 145 17.07 -5.36 8.92
N ASP A 146 16.81 -4.72 7.80
CA ASP A 146 17.73 -4.62 6.66
C ASP A 146 17.80 -3.16 6.20
N SER A 147 18.96 -2.53 6.45
CA SER A 147 19.20 -1.12 6.14
C SER A 147 18.16 -0.19 6.78
N ILE A 148 17.29 0.43 5.98
CA ILE A 148 16.23 1.36 6.43
C ILE A 148 14.89 0.67 6.67
N TYR A 149 14.82 -0.65 6.45
CA TYR A 149 13.60 -1.43 6.55
C TYR A 149 13.61 -2.29 7.81
N THR A 150 12.49 -2.31 8.50
CA THR A 150 12.18 -3.31 9.52
C THR A 150 10.87 -3.98 9.14
N TYR A 151 10.77 -5.30 9.27
CA TYR A 151 9.55 -6.03 8.99
C TYR A 151 9.37 -7.18 9.97
N VAL A 152 8.14 -7.65 10.10
CA VAL A 152 7.74 -8.74 10.99
C VAL A 152 7.53 -10.00 10.18
N GLU A 153 8.29 -11.06 10.46
CA GLU A 153 8.10 -12.36 9.85
C GLU A 153 6.85 -13.04 10.44
N TYR A 154 5.87 -13.29 9.58
CA TYR A 154 4.63 -13.94 9.93
C TYR A 154 4.09 -14.71 8.72
N GLY A 155 3.40 -15.84 8.99
CA GLY A 155 2.78 -16.63 7.93
C GLY A 155 3.77 -17.28 6.96
N LYS A 156 3.33 -17.52 5.73
CA LYS A 156 4.10 -18.22 4.69
C LYS A 156 4.34 -17.38 3.44
N ASP A 157 3.61 -16.32 3.27
CA ASP A 157 3.69 -15.49 2.08
C ASP A 157 4.00 -14.03 2.40
N ARG A 158 4.09 -13.24 1.36
CA ARG A 158 4.44 -11.83 1.48
C ARG A 158 3.30 -10.99 2.04
N ASP A 159 2.07 -11.38 1.77
CA ASP A 159 0.90 -10.61 2.22
C ASP A 159 0.73 -10.77 3.72
N ASP A 160 0.97 -11.95 4.30
CA ASP A 160 1.03 -12.18 5.76
C ASP A 160 2.08 -11.26 6.43
N VAL A 161 3.29 -11.19 5.84
CA VAL A 161 4.37 -10.31 6.34
C VAL A 161 3.98 -8.84 6.25
N MET A 162 3.32 -8.44 5.15
CA MET A 162 2.88 -7.05 4.96
C MET A 162 1.83 -6.66 5.99
N GLU A 163 0.87 -7.52 6.26
CA GLU A 163 -0.20 -7.27 7.23
C GLU A 163 0.35 -7.17 8.66
N ALA A 164 1.13 -8.15 9.11
CA ALA A 164 1.75 -8.12 10.42
C ALA A 164 2.67 -6.90 10.61
N THR A 165 3.46 -6.55 9.58
CA THR A 165 4.34 -5.38 9.62
C THR A 165 3.54 -4.07 9.68
N SER A 166 2.41 -3.98 8.97
CA SER A 166 1.61 -2.77 8.98
C SER A 166 0.88 -2.54 10.30
N LEU A 167 0.30 -3.58 10.91
CA LEU A 167 -0.26 -3.52 12.26
C LEU A 167 0.82 -3.12 13.29
N CYS A 168 1.98 -3.78 13.22
CA CYS A 168 3.10 -3.48 14.10
C CYS A 168 3.56 -2.01 13.95
N SER A 169 3.53 -1.44 12.75
CA SER A 169 3.91 -0.04 12.51
C SER A 169 2.99 0.95 13.21
N ILE A 170 1.69 0.69 13.26
CA ILE A 170 0.70 1.52 13.95
C ILE A 170 0.99 1.53 15.46
N ILE A 171 1.21 0.36 16.05
CA ILE A 171 1.52 0.20 17.46
C ILE A 171 2.84 0.91 17.79
N ALA A 172 3.89 0.67 16.98
CA ALA A 172 5.19 1.29 17.12
C ALA A 172 5.13 2.82 17.14
N LEU A 173 4.32 3.40 16.24
CA LEU A 173 4.12 4.85 16.19
C LEU A 173 3.51 5.38 17.48
N LYS A 174 2.47 4.74 17.98
CA LYS A 174 1.75 5.15 19.21
C LYS A 174 2.64 5.00 20.46
N LEU A 175 3.47 3.96 20.51
CA LEU A 175 4.46 3.72 21.55
C LEU A 175 5.72 4.59 21.40
N ARG A 176 5.85 5.33 20.28
CA ARG A 176 7.08 6.08 19.91
C ARG A 176 8.31 5.20 19.82
N ALA A 177 8.13 3.96 19.40
CA ALA A 177 9.21 3.00 19.26
C ALA A 177 10.16 3.38 18.12
N PRO A 178 11.47 3.13 18.25
CA PRO A 178 12.47 3.52 17.26
C PRO A 178 12.29 2.83 15.89
N GLU A 179 11.65 1.67 15.86
CA GLU A 179 11.40 0.90 14.64
C GLU A 179 10.23 1.44 13.79
N ALA A 180 9.40 2.36 14.30
CA ALA A 180 8.20 2.84 13.64
C ALA A 180 8.44 3.27 12.18
N ASN A 181 9.49 4.06 11.94
CA ASN A 181 9.85 4.51 10.59
C ASN A 181 10.36 3.36 9.71
N GLY A 182 11.11 2.41 10.26
CA GLY A 182 11.61 1.24 9.54
C GLY A 182 10.47 0.33 9.07
N LEU A 183 9.51 0.07 9.95
CA LEU A 183 8.30 -0.69 9.66
C LEU A 183 7.46 -0.01 8.58
N PHE A 184 7.22 1.29 8.71
CA PHE A 184 6.46 2.05 7.72
C PHE A 184 7.17 2.14 6.37
N ASN A 185 8.48 2.29 6.35
CA ASN A 185 9.26 2.27 5.11
C ASN A 185 9.11 0.94 4.37
N TYR A 186 9.10 -0.17 5.09
CA TYR A 186 8.90 -1.48 4.48
C TYR A 186 7.54 -1.57 3.78
N ILE A 187 6.44 -1.29 4.48
CA ILE A 187 5.09 -1.38 3.91
C ILE A 187 4.85 -0.36 2.80
N LYS A 188 5.48 0.82 2.86
CA LYS A 188 5.38 1.86 1.83
C LYS A 188 6.04 1.44 0.50
N ASN A 189 7.20 0.78 0.58
CA ASN A 189 8.02 0.47 -0.59
C ASN A 189 7.80 -0.95 -1.15
N ASN A 190 6.95 -1.73 -0.50
CA ASN A 190 6.59 -3.06 -0.96
C ASN A 190 5.12 -3.10 -1.43
N SER A 191 4.87 -3.84 -2.50
CA SER A 191 3.51 -4.09 -3.00
C SER A 191 2.89 -5.29 -2.30
N THR A 192 1.58 -5.26 -2.12
CA THR A 192 0.76 -6.35 -1.57
C THR A 192 -0.55 -6.43 -2.33
N SER A 193 -1.14 -7.62 -2.40
CA SER A 193 -2.52 -7.83 -2.85
C SER A 193 -3.54 -7.57 -1.74
N GLU A 194 -3.09 -7.51 -0.48
CA GLU A 194 -3.95 -7.27 0.67
C GLU A 194 -4.46 -5.82 0.70
N LEU A 195 -5.78 -5.66 0.53
CA LEU A 195 -6.40 -4.35 0.39
C LEU A 195 -6.47 -3.58 1.71
N LEU A 196 -6.55 -4.29 2.84
CA LEU A 196 -6.70 -3.69 4.16
C LEU A 196 -5.42 -3.00 4.65
N VAL A 197 -4.25 -3.41 4.16
CA VAL A 197 -2.96 -2.74 4.41
C VAL A 197 -2.99 -1.24 4.03
N ASN A 198 -3.81 -0.86 3.04
CA ASN A 198 -3.97 0.56 2.72
C ASN A 198 -4.68 1.36 3.82
N LEU A 199 -5.58 0.75 4.59
CA LEU A 199 -6.20 1.39 5.75
C LEU A 199 -5.19 1.56 6.88
N GLU A 200 -4.36 0.56 7.13
CA GLU A 200 -3.29 0.63 8.14
C GLU A 200 -2.25 1.70 7.81
N ARG A 201 -1.87 1.83 6.53
CA ARG A 201 -1.04 2.95 6.06
C ARG A 201 -1.69 4.30 6.37
N LEU A 202 -3.01 4.43 6.19
CA LEU A 202 -3.74 5.65 6.51
C LEU A 202 -3.80 5.88 8.02
N ILE A 203 -4.01 4.85 8.84
CA ILE A 203 -3.97 4.94 10.30
C ILE A 203 -2.61 5.45 10.76
N PHE A 204 -1.51 4.87 10.23
CA PHE A 204 -0.16 5.34 10.52
C PHE A 204 0.01 6.82 10.19
N VAL A 205 -0.31 7.22 8.95
CA VAL A 205 -0.16 8.61 8.49
C VAL A 205 -1.01 9.56 9.33
N THR A 206 -2.26 9.21 9.63
CA THR A 206 -3.17 10.05 10.42
C THR A 206 -2.65 10.29 11.84
N ASN A 207 -2.06 9.28 12.45
CA ASN A 207 -1.48 9.40 13.78
C ASN A 207 -0.12 10.12 13.77
N HIS A 208 0.64 10.00 12.68
CA HIS A 208 1.95 10.65 12.53
C HIS A 208 1.87 12.15 12.23
N ILE A 209 0.87 12.59 11.44
CA ILE A 209 0.70 14.00 11.05
C ILE A 209 0.70 14.99 12.24
N PRO A 210 0.01 14.73 13.37
CA PRO A 210 0.04 15.63 14.52
C PRO A 210 1.41 15.79 15.17
N GLU A 211 2.29 14.80 15.04
CA GLU A 211 3.63 14.79 15.63
C GLU A 211 4.69 15.49 14.77
N ILE A 212 4.34 15.79 13.48
CA ILE A 212 5.24 16.48 12.57
C ILE A 212 5.52 17.89 13.09
N SER A 213 6.78 18.30 13.10
CA SER A 213 7.22 19.64 13.47
C SER A 213 6.44 20.73 12.73
N MET A 214 6.08 21.80 13.45
CA MET A 214 5.34 22.93 12.87
C MET A 214 6.18 23.70 11.84
N THR A 215 7.51 23.65 11.96
CA THR A 215 8.44 24.33 11.06
C THR A 215 9.61 23.41 10.73
N GLY A 216 10.00 23.38 9.46
CA GLY A 216 11.24 22.80 8.99
C GLY A 216 12.17 23.86 8.44
N LYS A 217 13.46 23.75 8.69
CA LYS A 217 14.46 24.67 8.14
C LYS A 217 15.56 23.87 7.48
N PHE A 218 16.08 24.39 6.40
CA PHE A 218 17.29 23.86 5.77
C PHE A 218 17.99 24.95 4.98
N SER A 219 19.28 24.76 4.75
CA SER A 219 20.05 25.57 3.82
C SER A 219 20.44 24.75 2.61
N TYR A 220 20.54 25.36 1.45
CA TYR A 220 21.12 24.71 0.28
C TYR A 220 22.11 25.61 -0.43
N GLU A 221 23.07 24.99 -1.09
CA GLU A 221 24.05 25.64 -1.95
C GLU A 221 23.94 25.12 -3.37
N LEU A 222 23.79 26.01 -4.31
CA LEU A 222 23.72 25.71 -5.73
C LEU A 222 24.47 26.79 -6.51
N ASP A 223 25.37 26.37 -7.41
CA ASP A 223 26.21 27.27 -8.25
C ASP A 223 26.99 28.31 -7.40
N GLY A 224 27.36 27.97 -6.16
CA GLY A 224 28.08 28.84 -5.21
C GLY A 224 27.19 29.81 -4.43
N GLU A 225 25.91 29.87 -4.70
CA GLU A 225 24.94 30.65 -3.91
C GLU A 225 24.36 29.79 -2.78
N LYS A 226 24.35 30.36 -1.58
CA LYS A 226 23.72 29.75 -0.39
C LYS A 226 22.36 30.39 -0.14
N LYS A 227 21.35 29.56 0.13
CA LYS A 227 20.01 30.02 0.47
C LYS A 227 19.48 29.26 1.67
N ASP A 228 18.82 30.00 2.57
CA ASP A 228 18.13 29.45 3.72
C ASP A 228 16.64 29.40 3.41
N VAL A 229 16.01 28.27 3.77
CA VAL A 229 14.59 28.04 3.55
C VAL A 229 13.95 27.66 4.87
N THR A 230 12.84 28.28 5.19
CA THR A 230 11.98 27.91 6.30
C THR A 230 10.63 27.49 5.73
N LEU A 231 10.15 26.32 6.12
CA LEU A 231 8.85 25.79 5.72
C LEU A 231 7.96 25.69 6.96
N ASN A 232 6.73 26.14 6.84
CA ASN A 232 5.71 25.85 7.82
C ASN A 232 5.13 24.45 7.60
N LYS A 233 4.34 23.95 8.54
CA LYS A 233 3.70 22.64 8.44
C LYS A 233 2.95 22.50 7.11
N PHE A 234 3.29 21.44 6.33
CA PHE A 234 2.75 21.12 5.00
C PHE A 234 3.10 22.11 3.88
N GLU A 235 3.94 23.11 4.14
CA GLU A 235 4.45 23.98 3.09
C GLU A 235 5.41 23.23 2.18
N ARG A 236 5.44 23.61 0.90
CA ARG A 236 6.28 22.98 -0.12
C ARG A 236 7.23 23.99 -0.71
N PHE A 237 8.49 23.58 -0.84
CA PHE A 237 9.50 24.32 -1.58
C PHE A 237 9.91 23.50 -2.79
N GLN A 238 9.90 24.11 -3.97
CA GLN A 238 10.18 23.41 -5.23
C GLN A 238 11.37 24.04 -5.93
N LEU A 239 12.30 23.20 -6.35
CA LEU A 239 13.41 23.55 -7.24
C LEU A 239 13.25 22.80 -8.55
N VAL A 240 13.45 23.53 -9.66
CA VAL A 240 13.56 22.92 -11.00
C VAL A 240 15.03 22.91 -11.34
N LEU A 241 15.61 21.72 -11.47
CA LEU A 241 17.04 21.52 -11.69
C LEU A 241 17.29 20.75 -12.97
N THR A 242 18.40 21.05 -13.64
CA THR A 242 18.95 20.13 -14.65
C THR A 242 19.69 18.98 -13.96
N PRO A 243 19.96 17.84 -14.62
CA PRO A 243 20.75 16.75 -14.06
C PRO A 243 22.09 17.21 -13.50
N GLU A 244 22.79 18.09 -14.19
CA GLU A 244 24.10 18.60 -13.79
C GLU A 244 24.03 19.48 -12.53
N LYS A 245 22.91 20.18 -12.33
CA LYS A 245 22.66 20.98 -11.11
C LYS A 245 22.23 20.11 -9.95
N LEU A 246 21.48 19.02 -10.24
CA LEU A 246 21.08 18.06 -9.22
C LEU A 246 22.30 17.38 -8.58
N GLU A 247 23.34 17.07 -9.35
CA GLU A 247 24.60 16.51 -8.83
C GLU A 247 25.42 17.51 -7.98
N LYS A 248 25.22 18.79 -8.17
CA LYS A 248 25.99 19.85 -7.49
C LYS A 248 25.30 20.43 -6.29
N ILE A 249 23.98 20.30 -6.15
CA ILE A 249 23.24 20.86 -5.03
C ILE A 249 23.65 20.16 -3.73
N LYS A 250 23.85 20.95 -2.67
CA LYS A 250 24.17 20.44 -1.33
C LYS A 250 23.14 20.99 -0.34
N PHE A 251 22.66 20.12 0.52
CA PHE A 251 21.75 20.48 1.61
C PHE A 251 22.49 20.36 2.96
N TYR A 252 22.21 21.29 3.85
CA TYR A 252 22.81 21.33 5.18
C TYR A 252 21.94 22.12 6.15
N ASN A 253 22.28 22.10 7.46
CA ASN A 253 21.53 22.75 8.53
C ASN A 253 20.04 22.36 8.54
N VAL A 254 19.76 21.05 8.43
CA VAL A 254 18.37 20.55 8.44
C VAL A 254 17.88 20.51 9.88
N GLU A 255 16.78 21.20 10.15
CA GLU A 255 16.05 21.23 11.43
C GLU A 255 14.59 20.88 11.19
N GLY A 256 13.99 20.07 12.07
CA GLY A 256 12.60 19.60 11.95
C GLY A 256 12.41 18.49 10.92
N ASP A 257 11.16 18.15 10.63
CA ASP A 257 10.78 17.07 9.73
C ASP A 257 10.66 17.56 8.29
N ILE A 258 11.59 17.18 7.43
CA ILE A 258 11.63 17.58 6.03
C ILE A 258 11.67 16.33 5.14
N ALA A 259 10.65 16.18 4.29
CA ALA A 259 10.61 15.16 3.26
C ALA A 259 11.11 15.72 1.93
N VAL A 260 11.99 14.99 1.27
CA VAL A 260 12.52 15.37 -0.05
C VAL A 260 12.03 14.36 -1.09
N THR A 261 11.40 14.84 -2.15
CA THR A 261 11.01 14.03 -3.30
C THR A 261 11.64 14.58 -4.56
N SER A 262 12.12 13.69 -5.41
CA SER A 262 12.62 14.04 -6.75
C SER A 262 11.69 13.44 -7.79
N ARG A 263 11.27 14.28 -8.75
CA ARG A 263 10.50 13.85 -9.92
C ARG A 263 11.26 14.28 -11.18
N PHE A 264 11.49 13.34 -12.06
CA PHE A 264 12.12 13.63 -13.34
C PHE A 264 11.35 12.95 -14.47
N ILE A 265 11.45 13.52 -15.66
CA ILE A 265 10.93 12.94 -16.90
C ILE A 265 12.14 12.51 -17.71
N SER A 266 12.28 11.21 -17.92
CA SER A 266 13.32 10.64 -18.77
C SER A 266 12.72 10.23 -20.11
N PRO A 267 13.38 10.49 -21.26
CA PRO A 267 12.97 9.92 -22.53
C PRO A 267 12.95 8.39 -22.46
N VAL A 268 11.94 7.77 -23.05
CA VAL A 268 11.78 6.29 -23.03
C VAL A 268 13.05 5.56 -23.51
N LYS A 269 13.77 6.14 -24.48
CA LYS A 269 15.04 5.59 -24.97
C LYS A 269 16.12 5.43 -23.89
N ASP A 270 16.11 6.27 -22.85
CA ASP A 270 17.11 6.25 -21.77
C ASP A 270 16.75 5.21 -20.70
N LEU A 271 15.48 4.83 -20.60
CA LEU A 271 15.01 3.75 -19.72
C LEU A 271 15.39 2.35 -20.23
N LEU A 272 15.70 2.23 -21.52
CA LEU A 272 16.03 0.93 -22.13
C LEU A 272 17.50 0.52 -21.97
N GLN A 273 18.37 1.35 -21.37
CA GLN A 273 19.80 1.09 -21.26
C GLN A 273 20.20 0.21 -20.06
N GLY A 274 19.26 -0.15 -19.17
CA GLY A 274 19.52 -0.92 -17.96
C GLY A 274 18.82 -2.28 -17.91
N GLY A 275 18.57 -2.93 -19.05
CA GLY A 275 17.88 -4.23 -19.11
C GLY A 275 18.61 -5.33 -18.34
N ASN A 276 17.87 -6.16 -17.64
CA ASN A 276 18.40 -7.38 -17.03
C ASN A 276 18.97 -8.28 -18.13
N GLN A 277 20.23 -8.67 -18.01
CA GLN A 277 20.89 -9.54 -19.00
C GLN A 277 20.27 -10.94 -19.07
N LEU A 278 19.52 -11.36 -18.03
CA LEU A 278 18.88 -12.66 -17.96
C LEU A 278 17.53 -12.74 -18.70
N ILE A 279 16.91 -11.58 -19.00
CA ILE A 279 15.57 -11.54 -19.60
C ILE A 279 15.55 -10.47 -20.67
N GLY A 280 15.29 -10.86 -21.88
CA GLY A 280 15.08 -9.99 -23.05
C GLY A 280 13.60 -9.97 -23.44
N LEU A 281 13.12 -8.84 -23.95
CA LEU A 281 11.78 -8.71 -24.54
C LEU A 281 11.89 -8.20 -25.97
N LYS A 282 11.28 -8.89 -26.91
CA LYS A 282 11.10 -8.43 -28.28
C LYS A 282 9.64 -8.11 -28.53
N ARG A 283 9.36 -6.98 -29.15
CA ARG A 283 8.02 -6.55 -29.50
C ARG A 283 7.91 -6.33 -31.00
N ALA A 284 6.87 -6.90 -31.60
CA ALA A 284 6.54 -6.71 -33.00
C ALA A 284 5.09 -6.26 -33.19
N TYR A 285 4.86 -5.45 -34.17
CA TYR A 285 3.53 -5.00 -34.59
C TYR A 285 3.21 -5.57 -35.96
N SER A 286 1.96 -5.97 -36.17
CA SER A 286 1.49 -6.39 -37.48
C SER A 286 0.06 -5.94 -37.77
N VAL A 287 -0.20 -5.65 -39.03
CA VAL A 287 -1.54 -5.35 -39.57
C VAL A 287 -1.78 -6.33 -40.73
N ASN A 288 -2.89 -7.04 -40.70
CA ASN A 288 -3.23 -8.07 -41.70
C ASN A 288 -2.05 -9.05 -41.97
N ALA A 289 -1.43 -9.53 -40.87
CA ALA A 289 -0.26 -10.42 -40.86
C ALA A 289 1.06 -9.84 -41.42
N ASN A 290 1.10 -8.60 -41.83
CA ASN A 290 2.31 -7.92 -42.26
C ASN A 290 2.96 -7.15 -41.09
N ILE A 291 4.22 -7.43 -40.81
CA ILE A 291 4.98 -6.69 -39.76
C ILE A 291 5.18 -5.24 -40.26
N THR A 292 4.78 -4.29 -39.41
CA THR A 292 4.88 -2.86 -39.72
C THR A 292 4.99 -2.02 -38.47
N THR A 293 5.60 -0.84 -38.58
CA THR A 293 5.63 0.19 -37.55
C THR A 293 4.81 1.42 -37.92
N SER A 294 4.14 1.37 -39.09
CA SER A 294 3.28 2.45 -39.59
C SER A 294 1.83 1.98 -39.63
N PHE A 295 0.93 2.74 -39.03
CA PHE A 295 -0.48 2.39 -38.86
C PHE A 295 -1.36 3.49 -39.47
N LYS A 296 -2.47 3.10 -40.08
CA LYS A 296 -3.54 4.01 -40.50
C LYS A 296 -4.59 4.10 -39.39
N GLN A 297 -5.38 5.16 -39.43
CA GLN A 297 -6.54 5.28 -38.55
C GLN A 297 -7.49 4.08 -38.75
N SER A 298 -7.93 3.49 -37.64
CA SER A 298 -8.81 2.29 -37.59
C SER A 298 -8.14 0.97 -38.00
N ASP A 299 -6.82 0.90 -38.18
CA ASP A 299 -6.15 -0.39 -38.30
C ASP A 299 -6.26 -1.18 -37.01
N LEU A 300 -6.56 -2.48 -37.13
CA LEU A 300 -6.38 -3.42 -36.03
C LEU A 300 -4.94 -3.89 -36.02
N VAL A 301 -4.21 -3.46 -35.01
CA VAL A 301 -2.79 -3.76 -34.85
C VAL A 301 -2.65 -4.93 -33.90
N LYS A 302 -2.11 -6.04 -34.37
CA LYS A 302 -1.72 -7.17 -33.56
C LYS A 302 -0.33 -6.93 -32.97
N ILE A 303 -0.21 -7.03 -31.66
CA ILE A 303 1.04 -6.90 -30.93
C ILE A 303 1.52 -8.28 -30.51
N THR A 304 2.78 -8.59 -30.79
CA THR A 304 3.42 -9.82 -30.35
C THR A 304 4.60 -9.47 -29.47
N ILE A 305 4.59 -9.95 -28.22
CA ILE A 305 5.71 -9.85 -27.28
C ILE A 305 6.33 -11.22 -27.15
N SER A 306 7.63 -11.31 -27.41
CA SER A 306 8.42 -12.54 -27.28
C SER A 306 9.42 -12.37 -26.14
N PRO A 307 9.16 -12.91 -24.93
CA PRO A 307 10.13 -12.93 -23.86
C PRO A 307 11.24 -13.95 -24.18
N GLU A 308 12.48 -13.54 -24.02
CA GLU A 308 13.68 -14.36 -24.20
C GLU A 308 14.35 -14.53 -22.83
N PHE A 309 14.44 -15.74 -22.32
CA PHE A 309 15.06 -16.06 -21.05
C PHE A 309 16.42 -16.70 -21.26
N ASP A 310 17.45 -16.16 -20.59
CA ASP A 310 18.75 -16.81 -20.46
C ASP A 310 18.61 -18.13 -19.69
N GLU A 311 19.56 -19.02 -19.86
CA GLU A 311 19.57 -20.32 -19.15
C GLU A 311 19.69 -20.18 -17.63
N ASN A 312 20.18 -19.06 -17.13
CA ASN A 312 20.30 -18.76 -15.70
C ASN A 312 19.13 -17.95 -15.16
N ALA A 313 18.12 -17.60 -16.00
CA ALA A 313 16.93 -16.91 -15.51
C ALA A 313 16.20 -17.78 -14.46
N PRO A 314 15.79 -17.22 -13.31
CA PRO A 314 15.09 -17.98 -12.28
C PRO A 314 13.76 -18.54 -12.77
N ASP A 315 13.38 -19.73 -12.29
CA ASP A 315 12.04 -20.22 -12.44
C ASP A 315 11.10 -19.39 -11.54
N GLY A 316 9.91 -19.05 -12.03
CA GLY A 316 8.97 -18.25 -11.23
C GLY A 316 7.88 -17.59 -12.04
N TYR A 317 7.08 -16.80 -11.32
CA TYR A 317 6.04 -15.97 -11.92
C TYR A 317 6.64 -14.64 -12.37
N TYR A 318 6.32 -14.24 -13.60
CA TYR A 318 6.79 -12.99 -14.22
C TYR A 318 5.61 -12.16 -14.67
N GLU A 319 5.71 -10.87 -14.45
CA GLU A 319 4.79 -9.88 -14.97
C GLU A 319 5.45 -9.11 -16.12
N ILE A 320 4.77 -9.03 -17.25
CA ILE A 320 5.17 -8.21 -18.39
C ILE A 320 4.20 -7.05 -18.52
N THR A 321 4.70 -5.84 -18.38
CA THR A 321 3.94 -4.62 -18.64
C THR A 321 4.34 -4.06 -20.00
N ASP A 322 3.38 -3.96 -20.93
CA ASP A 322 3.55 -3.23 -22.19
C ASP A 322 2.87 -1.86 -22.12
N VAL A 323 3.59 -0.83 -22.53
CA VAL A 323 3.05 0.52 -22.64
C VAL A 323 2.82 0.82 -24.11
N LEU A 324 1.56 0.89 -24.49
CA LEU A 324 1.16 1.19 -25.86
C LEU A 324 1.60 2.61 -26.27
N PRO A 325 2.08 2.80 -27.52
CA PRO A 325 2.25 4.12 -28.07
C PRO A 325 0.96 4.95 -28.03
N SER A 326 1.09 6.26 -27.94
CA SER A 326 -0.07 7.18 -27.82
C SER A 326 -1.10 7.08 -28.94
N CYS A 327 -0.70 6.55 -30.09
CA CYS A 327 -1.57 6.31 -31.26
C CYS A 327 -2.35 4.99 -31.18
N LEU A 328 -2.06 4.11 -30.22
CA LEU A 328 -2.71 2.82 -30.06
C LEU A 328 -3.55 2.77 -28.76
N ARG A 329 -4.62 2.00 -28.81
CA ARG A 329 -5.45 1.66 -27.63
C ARG A 329 -5.70 0.18 -27.63
N TYR A 330 -5.71 -0.40 -26.45
CA TYR A 330 -6.12 -1.78 -26.28
C TYR A 330 -7.60 -1.92 -26.65
N VAL A 331 -7.88 -2.92 -27.47
CA VAL A 331 -9.24 -3.31 -27.85
C VAL A 331 -9.43 -4.75 -27.37
N SER A 332 -10.39 -4.98 -26.47
CA SER A 332 -10.72 -6.35 -26.10
C SER A 332 -11.31 -7.05 -27.32
N SER A 333 -10.49 -7.84 -27.99
CA SER A 333 -10.99 -8.70 -29.07
C SER A 333 -11.42 -10.05 -28.50
N ARG A 334 -12.55 -10.57 -28.97
CA ARG A 334 -12.77 -12.01 -28.88
C ARG A 334 -11.70 -12.66 -29.74
N PRO A 335 -10.90 -13.61 -29.19
CA PRO A 335 -9.87 -14.21 -29.98
C PRO A 335 -10.49 -15.04 -31.11
N PRO A 336 -10.10 -14.80 -32.35
CA PRO A 336 -10.45 -15.70 -33.43
C PRO A 336 -9.62 -16.99 -33.42
N GLU A 337 -8.51 -17.04 -32.67
CA GLU A 337 -7.56 -18.15 -32.76
C GLU A 337 -6.95 -18.55 -31.40
N GLU A 338 -6.64 -19.82 -31.22
CA GLU A 338 -6.26 -20.57 -30.01
C GLU A 338 -5.01 -20.08 -29.22
N LYS A 339 -4.46 -18.89 -29.45
CA LYS A 339 -3.20 -18.43 -28.84
C LYS A 339 -3.18 -17.00 -28.32
N SER A 340 -4.32 -16.35 -28.18
CA SER A 340 -4.32 -15.00 -27.59
C SER A 340 -4.28 -15.07 -26.06
N TRP A 341 -3.46 -14.19 -25.49
CA TRP A 341 -3.36 -14.02 -24.05
C TRP A 341 -4.31 -12.89 -23.62
N TYR A 342 -5.01 -13.12 -22.50
CA TYR A 342 -5.77 -12.07 -21.86
C TYR A 342 -4.85 -11.30 -20.90
N PRO A 343 -4.89 -9.97 -20.90
CA PRO A 343 -4.17 -9.19 -19.91
C PRO A 343 -4.80 -9.36 -18.53
N ASP A 344 -3.96 -9.38 -17.50
CA ASP A 344 -4.38 -9.36 -16.11
C ASP A 344 -4.97 -7.99 -15.74
N SER A 345 -4.42 -6.91 -16.32
CA SER A 345 -4.96 -5.57 -16.18
C SER A 345 -4.73 -4.69 -17.41
N VAL A 346 -5.63 -3.72 -17.62
CA VAL A 346 -5.51 -2.67 -18.63
C VAL A 346 -5.83 -1.33 -18.00
N GLU A 347 -4.83 -0.47 -17.90
CA GLU A 347 -4.93 0.87 -17.33
C GLU A 347 -4.49 1.92 -18.36
N GLY A 348 -5.45 2.47 -19.10
CA GLY A 348 -5.17 3.40 -20.19
C GLY A 348 -4.36 2.74 -21.30
N GLN A 349 -3.08 3.11 -21.42
CA GLN A 349 -2.14 2.54 -22.39
C GLN A 349 -1.26 1.43 -21.82
N LYS A 350 -1.35 1.17 -20.51
CA LYS A 350 -0.59 0.14 -19.81
C LYS A 350 -1.38 -1.17 -19.87
N VAL A 351 -0.78 -2.22 -20.42
CA VAL A 351 -1.34 -3.57 -20.53
C VAL A 351 -0.40 -4.54 -19.82
N THR A 352 -0.92 -5.29 -18.86
CA THR A 352 -0.11 -6.17 -18.01
C THR A 352 -0.51 -7.62 -18.20
N PHE A 353 0.49 -8.49 -18.31
CA PHE A 353 0.32 -9.93 -18.46
C PHE A 353 1.19 -10.66 -17.45
N GLY A 354 0.62 -11.65 -16.76
CA GLY A 354 1.35 -12.55 -15.88
C GLY A 354 1.55 -13.92 -16.49
N PHE A 355 2.69 -14.53 -16.27
CA PHE A 355 2.93 -15.91 -16.69
C PHE A 355 4.00 -16.58 -15.83
N TYR A 356 3.90 -17.91 -15.75
CA TYR A 356 4.89 -18.73 -15.04
C TYR A 356 5.95 -19.23 -16.00
N TYR A 357 7.23 -18.95 -15.71
CA TYR A 357 8.38 -19.48 -16.44
C TYR A 357 8.99 -20.67 -15.68
N ASN A 358 9.27 -21.76 -16.42
CA ASN A 358 9.99 -22.92 -15.90
C ASN A 358 10.98 -23.44 -16.94
N ARG A 359 12.24 -23.55 -16.55
CA ARG A 359 13.34 -24.00 -17.44
C ARG A 359 13.14 -25.39 -18.04
N LYS A 360 12.47 -26.31 -17.29
CA LYS A 360 12.21 -27.67 -17.78
C LYS A 360 11.20 -27.72 -18.91
N TYR A 361 10.34 -26.70 -19.02
CA TYR A 361 9.26 -26.66 -20.00
C TYR A 361 9.43 -25.47 -20.94
N ARG A 362 10.66 -25.25 -21.42
CA ARG A 362 10.95 -24.20 -22.42
C ARG A 362 10.06 -24.41 -23.65
N LYS A 363 8.98 -23.63 -23.72
CA LYS A 363 8.27 -23.38 -24.98
C LYS A 363 8.42 -21.90 -25.25
N ASP A 364 8.77 -21.55 -26.51
CA ASP A 364 8.75 -20.17 -26.97
C ASP A 364 7.33 -19.63 -26.76
N ARG A 365 7.12 -18.93 -25.66
CA ARG A 365 5.83 -18.33 -25.33
C ARG A 365 5.80 -16.94 -25.92
N GLN A 366 4.90 -16.72 -26.85
CA GLN A 366 4.60 -15.39 -27.37
C GLN A 366 3.30 -14.91 -26.76
N ILE A 367 3.30 -13.70 -26.23
CA ILE A 367 2.08 -13.01 -25.82
C ILE A 367 1.59 -12.27 -27.05
N VAL A 368 0.36 -12.54 -27.45
CA VAL A 368 -0.27 -11.97 -28.65
C VAL A 368 -1.59 -11.35 -28.24
N TYR A 369 -1.77 -10.10 -28.56
CA TYR A 369 -2.99 -9.35 -28.26
C TYR A 369 -3.24 -8.22 -29.26
#